data_b55a9aa6c9e6877359cb3cc6e8e3c597
#
_entry.id   b55a9aa6c9e6877359cb3cc6e8e3c597
#
_cell.length_a   1.000
_cell.length_b   1.000
_cell.length_c   1.000
_cell.angle_alpha   90.00
_cell.angle_beta   90.00
_cell.angle_gamma   90.00
#
_symmetry.space_group_name_H-M   'P 1'
#
loop_
_entity.id
_entity.type
_entity.pdbx_description
1 polymer ?
#
loop_
_entity_poly.entity_id
_entity_poly.type
_entity_poly.pdbx_seq_one_letter_code
_entity_poly.pdbx_strand_id
1 'polypeptide(L)'
;MGVLLKLERTAKYFPEAGFGEVAARVSSDVAFGAAWILVWGLLCALGPAWFRAAAFHLAHLGTLLLGLFTVVSHAYAMQTGNPLTWEQIVYAWRGRSELDGLLGSQLSPQLVTLFAVVVVSTFVAPLLLGPVVSRLVHRRPSRTVRRLLTAAAAVLLVASAWSAPTVSAAFALAPPVQLVVSPIREAGAYPEESTVVPADRIDSTRLVKRPGTAERNLVVMVLESHRAT
;
A
#
# COMPACT_ATOMS: atom_id res chain seq x y z
N MET A 1 -10.24 1.08 -8.20
CA MET A 1 -10.45 0.74 -6.78
C MET A 1 -9.42 1.46 -5.89
N GLY A 2 -8.12 1.22 -6.02
CA GLY A 2 -7.08 1.83 -5.15
C GLY A 2 -7.18 3.34 -5.02
N VAL A 3 -7.34 4.05 -6.13
CA VAL A 3 -7.52 5.52 -6.14
C VAL A 3 -8.74 5.95 -5.30
N LEU A 4 -9.90 5.30 -5.45
CA LEU A 4 -11.10 5.64 -4.70
C LEU A 4 -10.93 5.45 -3.20
N LEU A 5 -10.38 4.31 -2.79
CA LEU A 5 -10.10 4.02 -1.38
C LEU A 5 -9.06 4.99 -0.79
N LYS A 6 -8.10 5.42 -1.61
CA LYS A 6 -7.12 6.42 -1.19
C LYS A 6 -7.72 7.82 -1.06
N LEU A 7 -8.66 8.19 -1.94
CA LEU A 7 -9.40 9.45 -1.80
C LEU A 7 -10.20 9.48 -0.50
N GLU A 8 -10.87 8.38 -0.13
CA GLU A 8 -11.57 8.26 1.15
C GLU A 8 -10.64 8.43 2.34
N ARG A 9 -9.46 7.76 2.34
CA ARG A 9 -8.44 7.96 3.38
C ARG A 9 -7.94 9.40 3.45
N THR A 10 -7.70 10.01 2.29
CA THR A 10 -7.22 11.39 2.22
C THR A 10 -8.27 12.34 2.78
N ALA A 11 -9.53 12.18 2.44
CA ALA A 11 -10.61 13.00 2.98
C ALA A 11 -10.76 12.86 4.50
N LYS A 12 -10.54 11.66 5.05
CA LYS A 12 -10.62 11.40 6.50
C LYS A 12 -9.45 12.02 7.28
N TYR A 13 -8.21 11.82 6.81
CA TYR A 13 -7.01 12.17 7.58
C TYR A 13 -6.40 13.53 7.20
N PHE A 14 -6.76 14.06 6.03
CA PHE A 14 -6.23 15.30 5.50
C PHE A 14 -7.36 16.13 4.85
N PRO A 15 -8.38 16.55 5.63
CA PRO A 15 -9.55 17.24 5.09
C PRO A 15 -9.19 18.59 4.43
N GLU A 16 -8.08 19.20 4.84
CA GLU A 16 -7.60 20.46 4.30
C GLU A 16 -6.70 20.31 3.06
N ALA A 17 -6.48 19.07 2.58
CA ALA A 17 -5.57 18.82 1.46
C ALA A 17 -6.10 19.46 0.18
N GLY A 18 -5.32 20.35 -0.43
CA GLY A 18 -5.63 20.95 -1.71
C GLY A 18 -5.53 19.95 -2.87
N PHE A 19 -6.09 20.33 -4.02
CA PHE A 19 -6.13 19.47 -5.22
C PHE A 19 -4.75 18.91 -5.61
N GLY A 20 -3.69 19.75 -5.59
CA GLY A 20 -2.33 19.32 -5.92
C GLY A 20 -1.80 18.24 -4.97
N GLU A 21 -2.11 18.35 -3.68
CA GLU A 21 -1.71 17.38 -2.67
C GLU A 21 -2.48 16.06 -2.81
N VAL A 22 -3.78 16.14 -3.07
CA VAL A 22 -4.60 14.96 -3.37
C VAL A 22 -4.09 14.25 -4.63
N ALA A 23 -3.79 14.99 -5.70
CA ALA A 23 -3.24 14.44 -6.93
C ALA A 23 -1.88 13.76 -6.68
N ALA A 24 -0.99 14.37 -5.89
CA ALA A 24 0.29 13.80 -5.51
C ALA A 24 0.12 12.48 -4.73
N ARG A 25 -0.86 12.40 -3.83
CA ARG A 25 -1.15 11.18 -3.05
C ARG A 25 -1.64 10.03 -3.94
N VAL A 26 -2.50 10.29 -4.92
CA VAL A 26 -3.06 9.24 -5.80
C VAL A 26 -2.18 8.90 -6.99
N SER A 27 -1.15 9.70 -7.29
CA SER A 27 -0.30 9.53 -8.47
C SER A 27 0.37 8.15 -8.54
N SER A 28 0.84 7.63 -7.41
CA SER A 28 1.44 6.29 -7.33
C SER A 28 0.45 5.18 -7.69
N ASP A 29 -0.81 5.28 -7.25
CA ASP A 29 -1.85 4.28 -7.58
C ASP A 29 -2.19 4.31 -9.06
N VAL A 30 -2.27 5.51 -9.65
CA VAL A 30 -2.52 5.68 -11.09
C VAL A 30 -1.34 5.13 -11.89
N ALA A 31 -0.11 5.49 -11.54
CA ALA A 31 1.10 5.02 -12.21
C ALA A 31 1.24 3.50 -12.13
N PHE A 32 1.05 2.93 -10.94
CA PHE A 32 1.09 1.48 -10.74
C PHE A 32 0.00 0.76 -11.54
N GLY A 33 -1.24 1.25 -11.49
CA GLY A 33 -2.35 0.67 -12.23
C GLY A 33 -2.14 0.72 -13.75
N ALA A 34 -1.65 1.84 -14.27
CA ALA A 34 -1.31 1.98 -15.68
C ALA A 34 -0.16 1.03 -16.10
N ALA A 35 0.90 0.94 -15.28
CA ALA A 35 2.00 0.02 -15.50
C ALA A 35 1.53 -1.44 -15.49
N TRP A 36 0.66 -1.82 -14.54
CA TRP A 36 0.07 -3.15 -14.44
C TRP A 36 -0.68 -3.54 -15.71
N ILE A 37 -1.55 -2.64 -16.19
CA ILE A 37 -2.30 -2.85 -17.45
C ILE A 37 -1.36 -2.98 -18.65
N LEU A 38 -0.33 -2.14 -18.76
CA LEU A 38 0.63 -2.18 -19.85
C LEU A 38 1.45 -3.46 -19.84
N VAL A 39 1.98 -3.89 -18.69
CA VAL A 39 2.78 -5.12 -18.57
C VAL A 39 1.96 -6.32 -19.02
N TRP A 40 0.78 -6.51 -18.41
CA TRP A 40 -0.05 -7.68 -18.75
C TRP A 40 -0.64 -7.61 -20.15
N GLY A 41 -1.00 -6.40 -20.62
CA GLY A 41 -1.44 -6.20 -21.99
C GLY A 41 -0.36 -6.58 -23.02
N LEU A 42 0.90 -6.20 -22.77
CA LEU A 42 2.04 -6.59 -23.60
C LEU A 42 2.28 -8.10 -23.54
N LEU A 43 2.27 -8.71 -22.36
CA LEU A 43 2.46 -10.16 -22.20
C LEU A 43 1.37 -10.96 -22.93
N CYS A 44 0.12 -10.54 -22.82
CA CYS A 44 -1.00 -11.16 -23.51
C CYS A 44 -0.96 -10.94 -25.04
N ALA A 45 -0.40 -9.81 -25.51
CA ALA A 45 -0.34 -9.51 -26.95
C ALA A 45 0.82 -10.20 -27.68
N LEU A 46 1.94 -10.48 -27.00
CA LEU A 46 3.22 -10.82 -27.64
C LEU A 46 3.60 -12.30 -27.56
N GLY A 47 3.02 -13.04 -26.63
CA GLY A 47 3.37 -14.44 -26.39
C GLY A 47 2.75 -15.42 -27.40
N PRO A 48 3.28 -16.66 -27.49
CA PRO A 48 2.62 -17.77 -28.18
C PRO A 48 1.25 -18.06 -27.52
N ALA A 49 0.38 -18.80 -28.19
CA ALA A 49 -1.01 -19.00 -27.75
C ALA A 49 -1.13 -19.54 -26.31
N TRP A 50 -0.32 -20.53 -25.96
CA TRP A 50 -0.31 -21.11 -24.60
C TRP A 50 0.15 -20.11 -23.53
N PHE A 51 1.17 -19.29 -23.87
CA PHE A 51 1.68 -18.27 -22.95
C PHE A 51 0.66 -17.16 -22.75
N ARG A 52 -0.06 -16.75 -23.80
CA ARG A 52 -1.11 -15.73 -23.69
C ARG A 52 -2.24 -16.17 -22.75
N ALA A 53 -2.67 -17.44 -22.85
CA ALA A 53 -3.66 -17.98 -21.95
C ALA A 53 -3.16 -17.97 -20.49
N ALA A 54 -1.94 -18.44 -20.25
CA ALA A 54 -1.33 -18.41 -18.92
C ALA A 54 -1.18 -16.98 -18.38
N ALA A 55 -0.68 -16.05 -19.20
CA ALA A 55 -0.55 -14.64 -18.84
C ALA A 55 -1.90 -14.00 -18.47
N PHE A 56 -2.95 -14.34 -19.22
CA PHE A 56 -4.31 -13.85 -18.92
C PHE A 56 -4.80 -14.35 -17.56
N HIS A 57 -4.65 -15.64 -17.26
CA HIS A 57 -5.06 -16.18 -15.96
C HIS A 57 -4.21 -15.63 -14.81
N LEU A 58 -2.89 -15.49 -15.01
CA LEU A 58 -2.01 -14.88 -14.02
C LEU A 58 -2.33 -13.39 -13.79
N ALA A 59 -2.67 -12.65 -14.86
CA ALA A 59 -3.13 -11.26 -14.73
C ALA A 59 -4.39 -11.16 -13.89
N HIS A 60 -5.36 -12.06 -14.11
CA HIS A 60 -6.61 -12.10 -13.32
C HIS A 60 -6.34 -12.43 -11.86
N LEU A 61 -5.57 -13.50 -11.61
CA LEU A 61 -5.20 -13.91 -10.25
C LEU A 61 -4.43 -12.78 -9.55
N GLY A 62 -3.43 -12.19 -10.23
CA GLY A 62 -2.66 -11.08 -9.68
C GLY A 62 -3.54 -9.86 -9.40
N THR A 63 -4.47 -9.51 -10.31
CA THR A 63 -5.40 -8.39 -10.10
C THR A 63 -6.33 -8.66 -8.91
N LEU A 64 -6.83 -9.89 -8.75
CA LEU A 64 -7.63 -10.28 -7.61
C LEU A 64 -6.84 -10.14 -6.30
N LEU A 65 -5.64 -10.72 -6.23
CA LEU A 65 -4.80 -10.66 -5.03
C LEU A 65 -4.41 -9.22 -4.66
N LEU A 66 -4.03 -8.41 -5.66
CA LEU A 66 -3.72 -6.99 -5.45
C LEU A 66 -4.95 -6.20 -5.00
N GLY A 67 -6.12 -6.50 -5.54
CA GLY A 67 -7.37 -5.88 -5.14
C GLY A 67 -7.74 -6.22 -3.70
N LEU A 68 -7.68 -7.50 -3.32
CA LEU A 68 -7.92 -7.95 -1.94
C LEU A 68 -6.91 -7.32 -0.97
N PHE A 69 -5.62 -7.33 -1.33
CA PHE A 69 -4.58 -6.69 -0.53
C PHE A 69 -4.83 -5.18 -0.35
N THR A 70 -5.27 -4.50 -1.40
CA THR A 70 -5.60 -3.06 -1.35
C THR A 70 -6.75 -2.79 -0.38
N VAL A 71 -7.77 -3.67 -0.33
CA VAL A 71 -8.88 -3.57 0.63
C VAL A 71 -8.40 -3.79 2.05
N VAL A 72 -7.57 -4.80 2.30
CA VAL A 72 -6.97 -5.05 3.64
C VAL A 72 -6.13 -3.87 4.09
N SER A 73 -5.25 -3.37 3.21
CA SER A 73 -4.41 -2.20 3.48
C SER A 73 -5.25 -0.93 3.75
N HIS A 74 -6.39 -0.78 3.05
CA HIS A 74 -7.31 0.32 3.31
C HIS A 74 -7.97 0.19 4.68
N ALA A 75 -8.52 -0.97 5.01
CA ALA A 75 -9.15 -1.21 6.31
C ALA A 75 -8.17 -0.97 7.47
N TYR A 76 -6.95 -1.49 7.34
CA TYR A 76 -5.88 -1.26 8.30
C TYR A 76 -5.59 0.23 8.48
N ALA A 77 -5.39 0.96 7.37
CA ALA A 77 -5.12 2.40 7.42
C ALA A 77 -6.28 3.21 8.01
N MET A 78 -7.54 2.80 7.76
CA MET A 78 -8.73 3.47 8.33
C MET A 78 -8.86 3.27 9.84
N GLN A 79 -8.29 2.21 10.39
CA GLN A 79 -8.31 1.91 11.83
C GLN A 79 -7.11 2.53 12.56
N THR A 80 -5.91 2.39 11.98
CA THR A 80 -4.66 2.74 12.66
C THR A 80 -4.11 4.12 12.30
N GLY A 81 -4.58 4.72 11.19
CA GLY A 81 -3.98 5.92 10.62
C GLY A 81 -2.64 5.68 9.92
N ASN A 82 -2.17 4.43 9.86
CA ASN A 82 -0.87 4.06 9.28
C ASN A 82 -1.04 3.14 8.05
N PRO A 83 -0.15 3.20 7.07
CA PRO A 83 -0.16 2.25 5.96
C PRO A 83 0.31 0.88 6.42
N LEU A 84 -0.20 -0.17 5.78
CA LEU A 84 0.24 -1.54 6.03
C LEU A 84 1.64 -1.75 5.41
N THR A 85 2.63 -2.07 6.23
CA THR A 85 4.01 -2.36 5.83
C THR A 85 4.32 -3.86 5.86
N TRP A 86 5.46 -4.24 5.28
CA TRP A 86 5.92 -5.63 5.32
C TRP A 86 6.15 -6.12 6.74
N GLU A 87 6.76 -5.30 7.60
CA GLU A 87 7.03 -5.63 8.99
C GLU A 87 5.75 -5.98 9.76
N GLN A 88 4.69 -5.20 9.56
CA GLN A 88 3.39 -5.44 10.18
C GLN A 88 2.75 -6.75 9.71
N ILE A 89 2.91 -7.10 8.42
CA ILE A 89 2.42 -8.39 7.90
C ILE A 89 3.20 -9.55 8.53
N VAL A 90 4.53 -9.43 8.62
CA VAL A 90 5.36 -10.46 9.26
C VAL A 90 5.02 -10.61 10.75
N TYR A 91 4.81 -9.50 11.45
CA TYR A 91 4.38 -9.51 12.84
C TYR A 91 3.02 -10.20 13.01
N ALA A 92 2.04 -9.80 12.20
CA ALA A 92 0.71 -10.42 12.22
C ALA A 92 0.77 -11.93 11.89
N TRP A 93 1.64 -12.33 10.95
CA TRP A 93 1.83 -13.74 10.61
C TRP A 93 2.43 -14.56 11.76
N ARG A 94 3.40 -13.97 12.49
CA ARG A 94 4.01 -14.63 13.66
C ARG A 94 3.01 -14.77 14.82
N GLY A 95 2.17 -13.76 15.06
CA GLY A 95 1.13 -13.74 16.10
C GLY A 95 -0.22 -14.30 15.64
N ARG A 96 -0.31 -15.02 14.52
CA ARG A 96 -1.59 -15.42 13.92
C ARG A 96 -2.51 -16.22 14.85
N SER A 97 -1.96 -17.00 15.76
CA SER A 97 -2.74 -17.77 16.75
C SER A 97 -3.48 -16.88 17.75
N GLU A 98 -2.98 -15.69 17.99
CA GLU A 98 -3.60 -14.69 18.88
C GLU A 98 -4.63 -13.83 18.14
N LEU A 99 -4.53 -13.79 16.80
CA LEU A 99 -5.40 -12.97 15.94
C LEU A 99 -6.72 -13.66 15.57
N ASP A 100 -6.85 -14.97 15.75
CA ASP A 100 -8.03 -15.72 15.31
C ASP A 100 -9.34 -15.18 15.93
N GLY A 101 -9.32 -14.78 17.22
CA GLY A 101 -10.45 -14.15 17.87
C GLY A 101 -10.73 -12.70 17.44
N LEU A 102 -9.68 -11.99 17.02
CA LEU A 102 -9.77 -10.59 16.59
C LEU A 102 -10.25 -10.47 15.15
N LEU A 103 -9.85 -11.38 14.26
CA LEU A 103 -10.22 -11.35 12.85
C LEU A 103 -11.74 -11.41 12.66
N GLY A 104 -12.43 -12.25 13.44
CA GLY A 104 -13.90 -12.32 13.39
C GLY A 104 -14.60 -11.01 13.75
N SER A 105 -14.07 -10.27 14.75
CA SER A 105 -14.65 -9.00 15.20
C SER A 105 -14.36 -7.83 14.22
N GLN A 106 -13.36 -7.95 13.37
CA GLN A 106 -12.96 -6.91 12.43
C GLN A 106 -13.67 -7.01 11.05
N LEU A 107 -14.40 -8.09 10.81
CA LEU A 107 -15.19 -8.28 9.58
C LEU A 107 -16.45 -7.41 9.60
N SER A 108 -16.27 -6.12 9.33
CA SER A 108 -17.40 -5.20 9.15
C SER A 108 -18.17 -5.49 7.85
N PRO A 109 -19.49 -5.23 7.79
CA PRO A 109 -20.26 -5.34 6.55
C PRO A 109 -19.66 -4.53 5.39
N GLN A 110 -19.07 -3.38 5.69
CA GLN A 110 -18.37 -2.54 4.72
C GLN A 110 -17.15 -3.27 4.12
N LEU A 111 -16.35 -3.92 4.94
CA LEU A 111 -15.19 -4.68 4.48
C LEU A 111 -15.62 -5.86 3.60
N VAL A 112 -16.64 -6.60 4.00
CA VAL A 112 -17.21 -7.70 3.20
C VAL A 112 -17.73 -7.19 1.85
N THR A 113 -18.41 -6.05 1.83
CA THR A 113 -18.87 -5.42 0.60
C THR A 113 -17.72 -5.04 -0.32
N LEU A 114 -16.64 -4.45 0.22
CA LEU A 114 -15.45 -4.11 -0.57
C LEU A 114 -14.79 -5.36 -1.17
N PHE A 115 -14.67 -6.45 -0.41
CA PHE A 115 -14.18 -7.72 -0.94
C PHE A 115 -15.10 -8.25 -2.06
N ALA A 116 -16.41 -8.25 -1.87
CA ALA A 116 -17.34 -8.67 -2.88
C ALA A 116 -17.21 -7.83 -4.17
N VAL A 117 -17.09 -6.50 -4.04
CA VAL A 117 -16.86 -5.60 -5.19
C VAL A 117 -15.57 -5.93 -5.93
N VAL A 118 -14.47 -6.23 -5.22
CA VAL A 118 -13.20 -6.64 -5.85
C VAL A 118 -13.39 -7.95 -6.62
N VAL A 119 -13.98 -8.96 -5.99
CA VAL A 119 -14.20 -10.26 -6.63
C VAL A 119 -15.10 -10.10 -7.87
N VAL A 120 -16.27 -9.50 -7.71
CA VAL A 120 -17.21 -9.29 -8.81
C VAL A 120 -16.58 -8.48 -9.95
N SER A 121 -15.94 -7.36 -9.65
CA SER A 121 -15.32 -6.53 -10.68
C SER A 121 -14.19 -7.25 -11.42
N THR A 122 -13.39 -8.08 -10.74
CA THR A 122 -12.31 -8.85 -11.38
C THR A 122 -12.83 -9.86 -12.39
N PHE A 123 -13.99 -10.47 -12.14
CA PHE A 123 -14.58 -11.44 -13.05
C PHE A 123 -15.51 -10.81 -14.09
N VAL A 124 -16.28 -9.79 -13.72
CA VAL A 124 -17.26 -9.14 -14.61
C VAL A 124 -16.61 -8.15 -15.58
N ALA A 125 -15.61 -7.37 -15.13
CA ALA A 125 -14.97 -6.37 -15.98
C ALA A 125 -14.38 -6.96 -17.28
N PRO A 126 -13.66 -8.09 -17.28
CA PRO A 126 -13.18 -8.71 -18.52
C PRO A 126 -14.29 -9.17 -19.47
N LEU A 127 -15.43 -9.61 -18.94
CA LEU A 127 -16.58 -10.02 -19.75
C LEU A 127 -17.20 -8.81 -20.47
N LEU A 128 -17.32 -7.68 -19.77
CA LEU A 128 -17.88 -6.46 -20.32
C LEU A 128 -16.92 -5.73 -21.26
N LEU A 129 -15.64 -5.63 -20.86
CA LEU A 129 -14.63 -4.86 -21.59
C LEU A 129 -13.91 -5.68 -22.67
N GLY A 130 -13.90 -7.01 -22.56
CA GLY A 130 -13.20 -7.90 -23.50
C GLY A 130 -13.59 -7.67 -24.96
N PRO A 131 -14.87 -7.57 -25.33
CA PRO A 131 -15.29 -7.30 -26.71
C PRO A 131 -14.80 -5.93 -27.23
N VAL A 132 -14.77 -4.91 -26.36
CA VAL A 132 -14.31 -3.56 -26.70
C VAL A 132 -12.79 -3.56 -26.90
N VAL A 133 -12.07 -4.13 -25.93
CA VAL A 133 -10.61 -4.23 -25.99
C VAL A 133 -10.16 -5.07 -27.18
N SER A 134 -10.83 -6.20 -27.48
CA SER A 134 -10.47 -7.02 -28.63
C SER A 134 -10.58 -6.28 -29.96
N ARG A 135 -11.58 -5.42 -30.13
CA ARG A 135 -11.72 -4.57 -31.33
C ARG A 135 -10.57 -3.56 -31.48
N LEU A 136 -10.08 -3.01 -30.35
CA LEU A 136 -9.00 -2.03 -30.33
C LEU A 136 -7.61 -2.68 -30.57
N VAL A 137 -7.42 -3.92 -30.11
CA VAL A 137 -6.12 -4.62 -30.11
C VAL A 137 -5.95 -5.54 -31.33
N HIS A 138 -6.86 -5.55 -32.30
CA HIS A 138 -6.81 -6.42 -33.50
C HIS A 138 -5.54 -6.25 -34.33
N ARG A 139 -4.86 -5.13 -34.25
CA ARG A 139 -3.60 -4.89 -34.96
C ARG A 139 -2.42 -5.13 -34.03
N ARG A 140 -1.56 -6.11 -34.36
CA ARG A 140 -0.29 -6.31 -33.65
C ARG A 140 0.52 -5.01 -33.69
N PRO A 141 0.93 -4.47 -32.54
CA PRO A 141 1.69 -3.23 -32.51
C PRO A 141 3.04 -3.40 -33.23
N SER A 142 3.46 -2.39 -33.97
CA SER A 142 4.77 -2.36 -34.59
C SER A 142 5.90 -2.54 -33.57
N ARG A 143 7.10 -2.94 -34.03
CA ARG A 143 8.27 -3.11 -33.14
C ARG A 143 8.56 -1.83 -32.33
N THR A 144 8.41 -0.67 -32.96
CA THR A 144 8.62 0.65 -32.32
C THR A 144 7.59 0.91 -31.24
N VAL A 145 6.31 0.72 -31.57
CA VAL A 145 5.21 0.91 -30.59
C VAL A 145 5.38 -0.02 -29.38
N ARG A 146 5.78 -1.28 -29.62
CA ARG A 146 6.07 -2.23 -28.54
C ARG A 146 7.19 -1.74 -27.63
N ARG A 147 8.31 -1.26 -28.18
CA ARG A 147 9.42 -0.71 -27.40
C ARG A 147 8.99 0.49 -26.58
N LEU A 148 8.20 1.39 -27.17
CA LEU A 148 7.67 2.55 -26.46
C LEU A 148 6.74 2.15 -25.31
N LEU A 149 5.84 1.20 -25.52
CA LEU A 149 4.95 0.71 -24.46
C LEU A 149 5.71 0.01 -23.33
N THR A 150 6.77 -0.76 -23.65
CA THR A 150 7.63 -1.39 -22.65
C THR A 150 8.40 -0.33 -21.84
N ALA A 151 8.96 0.67 -22.52
CA ALA A 151 9.63 1.79 -21.83
C ALA A 151 8.65 2.58 -20.96
N ALA A 152 7.45 2.85 -21.44
CA ALA A 152 6.41 3.52 -20.67
C ALA A 152 6.01 2.72 -19.43
N ALA A 153 5.85 1.40 -19.55
CA ALA A 153 5.56 0.54 -18.41
C ALA A 153 6.68 0.58 -17.35
N ALA A 154 7.94 0.53 -17.78
CA ALA A 154 9.09 0.62 -16.88
C ALA A 154 9.15 1.99 -16.17
N VAL A 155 8.96 3.08 -16.91
CA VAL A 155 8.93 4.44 -16.35
C VAL A 155 7.79 4.58 -15.33
N LEU A 156 6.59 4.07 -15.65
CA LEU A 156 5.44 4.13 -14.73
C LEU A 156 5.67 3.28 -13.47
N LEU A 157 6.32 2.11 -13.57
CA LEU A 157 6.69 1.32 -12.40
C LEU A 157 7.66 2.08 -11.49
N VAL A 158 8.69 2.68 -12.06
CA VAL A 158 9.63 3.51 -11.30
C VAL A 158 8.93 4.73 -10.70
N ALA A 159 8.11 5.42 -11.50
CA ALA A 159 7.35 6.58 -11.02
C ALA A 159 6.36 6.21 -9.90
N SER A 160 5.80 5.00 -9.91
CA SER A 160 4.91 4.56 -8.84
C SER A 160 5.60 4.40 -7.49
N ALA A 161 6.92 4.14 -7.48
CA ALA A 161 7.74 4.07 -6.27
C ALA A 161 8.25 5.44 -5.79
N TRP A 162 8.03 6.49 -6.60
CA TRP A 162 8.46 7.85 -6.28
C TRP A 162 7.34 8.57 -5.53
N SER A 163 7.64 9.09 -4.35
CA SER A 163 6.73 9.92 -3.58
C SER A 163 7.18 11.38 -3.64
N ALA A 164 6.24 12.30 -3.81
CA ALA A 164 6.54 13.72 -3.71
C ALA A 164 7.09 14.04 -2.31
N PRO A 165 8.14 14.88 -2.20
CA PRO A 165 8.77 15.21 -0.90
C PRO A 165 7.81 15.89 0.08
N THR A 166 6.75 16.51 -0.41
CA THR A 166 5.70 17.18 0.37
C THR A 166 4.67 16.23 0.98
N VAL A 167 4.69 14.96 0.57
CA VAL A 167 3.72 13.96 1.04
C VAL A 167 4.47 12.84 1.74
N SER A 168 4.03 12.48 2.95
CA SER A 168 4.57 11.31 3.64
C SER A 168 4.53 10.09 2.72
N ALA A 169 5.68 9.47 2.47
CA ALA A 169 5.79 8.29 1.61
C ALA A 169 4.82 7.18 2.02
N ALA A 170 4.52 7.11 3.31
CA ALA A 170 3.58 6.17 3.89
C ALA A 170 2.16 6.27 3.31
N PHE A 171 1.71 7.51 3.03
CA PHE A 171 0.38 7.76 2.44
C PHE A 171 0.41 8.03 0.93
N ALA A 172 1.58 8.26 0.35
CA ALA A 172 1.72 8.56 -1.07
C ALA A 172 1.80 7.31 -1.94
N LEU A 173 2.41 6.23 -1.46
CA LEU A 173 2.62 5.02 -2.27
C LEU A 173 1.35 4.18 -2.41
N ALA A 174 1.22 3.53 -3.57
CA ALA A 174 0.21 2.49 -3.77
C ALA A 174 0.46 1.32 -2.81
N PRO A 175 -0.57 0.64 -2.26
CA PRO A 175 -0.37 -0.43 -1.30
C PRO A 175 0.60 -1.54 -1.75
N PRO A 176 0.55 -2.06 -3.00
CA PRO A 176 1.51 -3.04 -3.46
C PRO A 176 2.95 -2.50 -3.55
N VAL A 177 3.09 -1.23 -3.93
CA VAL A 177 4.39 -0.56 -4.01
C VAL A 177 4.96 -0.34 -2.61
N GLN A 178 4.12 0.08 -1.66
CA GLN A 178 4.50 0.23 -0.26
C GLN A 178 5.05 -1.07 0.32
N LEU A 179 4.40 -2.20 0.02
CA LEU A 179 4.83 -3.51 0.48
C LEU A 179 6.25 -3.89 0.02
N VAL A 180 6.59 -3.52 -1.23
CA VAL A 180 7.92 -3.80 -1.81
C VAL A 180 8.98 -2.80 -1.33
N VAL A 181 8.58 -1.54 -1.17
CA VAL A 181 9.52 -0.45 -0.84
C VAL A 181 9.79 -0.37 0.66
N SER A 182 8.83 -0.76 1.53
CA SER A 182 9.00 -0.67 2.99
C SER A 182 10.23 -1.43 3.49
N PRO A 183 10.49 -2.71 3.15
CA PRO A 183 11.67 -3.41 3.66
C PRO A 183 12.99 -2.80 3.18
N ILE A 184 13.00 -2.22 1.96
CA ILE A 184 14.20 -1.56 1.42
C ILE A 184 14.50 -0.27 2.18
N ARG A 185 13.46 0.50 2.50
CA ARG A 185 13.58 1.75 3.27
C ARG A 185 13.97 1.48 4.72
N GLU A 186 13.37 0.47 5.32
CA GLU A 186 13.65 0.06 6.69
C GLU A 186 15.09 -0.43 6.81
N ALA A 187 15.59 -1.24 5.87
CA ALA A 187 16.98 -1.69 5.85
C ALA A 187 17.98 -0.54 5.70
N GLY A 188 17.61 0.56 5.02
CA GLY A 188 18.45 1.75 4.88
C GLY A 188 18.29 2.78 6.01
N ALA A 189 17.20 2.70 6.79
CA ALA A 189 16.88 3.65 7.84
C ALA A 189 17.44 3.24 9.22
N TYR A 190 17.83 1.97 9.38
CA TYR A 190 18.53 1.52 10.58
C TYR A 190 20.05 1.60 10.30
N PRO A 191 20.75 2.62 10.79
CA PRO A 191 22.19 2.47 10.99
C PRO A 191 22.35 1.29 11.96
N GLU A 192 23.31 0.40 11.68
CA GLU A 192 23.62 -0.79 12.50
C GLU A 192 24.00 -0.45 13.97
N GLU A 193 24.19 0.79 14.26
CA GLU A 193 24.25 1.32 15.61
C GLU A 193 22.89 1.90 16.01
N SER A 194 21.98 1.04 16.53
CA SER A 194 21.15 1.55 17.60
C SER A 194 22.13 1.98 18.69
N THR A 195 22.43 3.25 18.75
CA THR A 195 23.01 3.85 19.93
C THR A 195 21.99 3.56 21.05
N VAL A 196 22.15 2.41 21.68
CA VAL A 196 21.59 2.15 22.99
C VAL A 196 22.10 3.31 23.82
N VAL A 197 21.20 4.29 24.05
CA VAL A 197 21.54 5.39 24.96
C VAL A 197 21.89 4.68 26.27
N PRO A 198 23.16 4.74 26.70
CA PRO A 198 23.55 4.02 27.87
C PRO A 198 22.64 4.41 29.03
N ALA A 199 22.15 3.43 29.78
CA ALA A 199 21.20 3.65 30.87
C ALA A 199 21.70 4.67 31.92
N ASP A 200 23.00 4.86 32.01
CA ASP A 200 23.65 5.86 32.85
C ASP A 200 23.41 7.33 32.42
N ARG A 201 22.97 7.58 31.16
CA ARG A 201 22.55 8.93 30.74
C ARG A 201 21.12 9.31 31.14
N ILE A 202 20.30 8.35 31.57
CA ILE A 202 18.92 8.61 32.02
C ILE A 202 18.89 9.08 33.48
N ASP A 203 19.97 8.86 34.24
CA ASP A 203 19.99 9.03 35.69
C ASP A 203 20.30 10.47 36.17
N SER A 204 20.47 11.43 35.27
CA SER A 204 20.89 12.79 35.66
C SER A 204 19.76 13.83 35.76
N THR A 205 18.53 13.49 35.44
CA THR A 205 17.40 14.40 35.64
C THR A 205 16.77 14.20 37.01
N ARG A 206 17.45 14.67 38.03
CA ARG A 206 16.83 14.84 39.36
C ARG A 206 15.68 15.85 39.24
N LEU A 207 14.45 15.36 39.28
CA LEU A 207 13.28 16.23 39.38
C LEU A 207 13.35 17.00 40.73
N VAL A 208 13.71 18.28 40.64
CA VAL A 208 13.72 19.17 41.80
C VAL A 208 12.35 19.82 41.95
N LYS A 209 11.67 19.55 43.04
CA LYS A 209 10.38 20.21 43.35
C LYS A 209 10.63 21.71 43.51
N ARG A 210 10.02 22.53 42.66
CA ARG A 210 10.09 23.98 42.77
C ARG A 210 9.19 24.43 43.96
N PRO A 211 9.64 25.32 44.83
CA PRO A 211 8.81 25.90 45.86
C PRO A 211 7.58 26.56 45.25
N GLY A 212 6.39 26.29 45.77
CA GLY A 212 5.13 26.87 45.28
C GLY A 212 4.37 26.08 44.22
N THR A 213 4.85 24.92 43.79
CA THR A 213 4.03 24.02 42.94
C THR A 213 2.96 23.36 43.78
N ALA A 214 1.68 23.61 43.43
CA ALA A 214 0.55 22.88 44.01
C ALA A 214 0.74 21.36 43.76
N GLU A 215 0.32 20.53 44.70
CA GLU A 215 0.30 19.08 44.56
C GLU A 215 -0.61 18.73 43.37
N ARG A 216 -0.03 18.37 42.25
CA ARG A 216 -0.74 17.88 41.09
C ARG A 216 -0.40 16.41 40.92
N ASN A 217 -1.40 15.58 40.75
CA ASN A 217 -1.20 14.19 40.40
C ASN A 217 -0.64 14.14 38.97
N LEU A 218 0.61 13.69 38.80
CA LEU A 218 1.22 13.42 37.51
C LEU A 218 0.95 11.97 37.17
N VAL A 219 0.11 11.73 36.17
CA VAL A 219 -0.05 10.40 35.56
C VAL A 219 0.87 10.30 34.35
N VAL A 220 1.95 9.53 34.48
CA VAL A 220 2.83 9.22 33.36
C VAL A 220 2.39 7.89 32.77
N MET A 221 1.79 7.92 31.58
CA MET A 221 1.58 6.71 30.78
C MET A 221 2.81 6.46 29.92
N VAL A 222 3.59 5.44 30.26
CA VAL A 222 4.67 4.94 29.41
C VAL A 222 4.07 3.91 28.47
N LEU A 223 3.89 4.29 27.21
CA LEU A 223 3.56 3.34 26.15
C LEU A 223 4.88 2.70 25.69
N GLU A 224 5.28 1.61 26.31
CA GLU A 224 6.37 0.80 25.80
C GLU A 224 5.91 0.09 24.52
N SER A 225 6.42 0.52 23.39
CA SER A 225 6.38 -0.29 22.18
C SER A 225 7.42 -1.40 22.34
N HIS A 226 7.01 -2.58 22.80
CA HIS A 226 7.86 -3.75 22.77
C HIS A 226 8.18 -4.07 21.30
N ARG A 227 9.39 -3.75 20.86
CA ARG A 227 9.97 -4.38 19.69
C ARG A 227 10.22 -5.83 20.07
N ALA A 228 9.46 -6.76 19.50
CA ALA A 228 9.81 -8.15 19.51
C ALA A 228 11.12 -8.29 18.71
N THR A 229 12.20 -8.60 19.39
CA THR A 229 13.49 -8.98 18.81
C THR A 229 13.37 -10.35 18.17
#